data_3c78115cfc3b73bb3c1a1be6692a555e
#
_entry.id   3c78115cfc3b73bb3c1a1be6692a555e
#
_cell.length_a   1.000
_cell.length_b   1.000
_cell.length_c   1.000
_cell.angle_alpha   90.00
_cell.angle_beta   90.00
_cell.angle_gamma   90.00
#
_symmetry.space_group_name_H-M   'P 1'
#
loop_
_entity.id
_entity.type
_entity.pdbx_description
1 polymer ?
#
loop_
_entity_poly.entity_id
_entity_poly.type
_entity_poly.pdbx_seq_one_letter_code
_entity_poly.pdbx_strand_id
1 'polypeptide(L)'
;MDANSYDSKDGPKDGKKVFRKLGTCSRTFFHILNREFGHQKELHECAADSLAGGIMQKGHQCGMLWGASLAVGAEAYRKYNNQNQAICAAINATQSLMQSFSKRENTTNCRDITKCDFSSKLSFMKYFFSGRFLHCYNLADKWAPEAVKSAFEGLSNKEIVLSKGCVSCATEVAKKMGSGDEEMTMVAGFAGGLGLSGSGCGALSAAIWLKSLEWCRKEKKKSSFKNPNSKKVLETFYLATDAKILCSDIAGKHFINMEDHASFIKNGGCKSLINILAKS
;
A
#
# COMPACT_ATOMS: atom_id res chain seq x y z
N MET A 1 -3.87 17.30 14.99
CA MET A 1 -2.59 18.02 14.81
C MET A 1 -2.59 18.62 13.40
N ASP A 2 -2.34 19.90 13.29
CA ASP A 2 -2.23 20.56 11.99
C ASP A 2 -0.86 20.26 11.37
N ALA A 3 -0.82 20.13 10.02
CA ALA A 3 0.42 19.83 9.28
C ALA A 3 1.58 20.80 9.57
N ASN A 4 1.27 22.04 9.98
CA ASN A 4 2.24 23.06 10.32
C ASN A 4 2.92 22.85 11.69
N SER A 5 2.47 21.92 12.53
CA SER A 5 3.02 21.66 13.87
C SER A 5 3.88 20.41 13.96
N TYR A 6 3.97 19.59 12.89
CA TYR A 6 4.77 18.37 12.92
C TYR A 6 6.21 18.65 12.44
N ASP A 7 7.15 18.70 13.38
CA ASP A 7 8.59 18.72 13.05
C ASP A 7 9.08 17.28 12.86
N SER A 8 9.70 17.01 11.71
CA SER A 8 10.30 15.69 11.41
C SER A 8 11.41 15.29 12.41
N LYS A 9 11.94 16.24 13.19
CA LYS A 9 12.89 15.96 14.27
C LYS A 9 12.24 15.24 15.46
N ASP A 10 10.94 15.40 15.65
CA ASP A 10 10.15 14.79 16.72
C ASP A 10 9.42 13.52 16.26
N GLY A 11 9.62 13.11 15.00
CA GLY A 11 9.01 11.91 14.42
C GLY A 11 9.51 10.61 15.05
N PRO A 12 8.83 9.47 14.73
CA PRO A 12 9.14 8.17 15.34
C PRO A 12 10.58 7.74 15.04
N LYS A 13 11.35 7.45 16.09
CA LYS A 13 12.75 7.00 16.01
C LYS A 13 12.90 5.50 16.39
N ASP A 14 11.80 4.77 16.35
CA ASP A 14 11.72 3.37 16.78
C ASP A 14 11.31 2.39 15.65
N GLY A 15 11.40 2.81 14.39
CA GLY A 15 10.99 2.04 13.22
C GLY A 15 11.63 0.65 13.18
N LYS A 16 12.91 0.54 13.49
CA LYS A 16 13.65 -0.72 13.61
C LYS A 16 13.10 -1.62 14.73
N LYS A 17 12.78 -1.03 15.88
CA LYS A 17 12.21 -1.77 17.02
C LYS A 17 10.82 -2.30 16.69
N VAL A 18 9.98 -1.46 16.09
CA VAL A 18 8.63 -1.84 15.64
C VAL A 18 8.72 -2.94 14.58
N PHE A 19 9.61 -2.81 13.60
CA PHE A 19 9.77 -3.82 12.55
C PHE A 19 10.18 -5.18 13.13
N ARG A 20 11.13 -5.21 14.08
CA ARG A 20 11.53 -6.44 14.75
C ARG A 20 10.38 -7.09 15.53
N LYS A 21 9.51 -6.27 16.14
CA LYS A 21 8.34 -6.74 16.90
C LYS A 21 7.25 -7.31 16.00
N LEU A 22 6.95 -6.64 14.89
CA LEU A 22 5.84 -7.00 14.01
C LEU A 22 6.22 -7.95 12.88
N GLY A 23 7.50 -8.04 12.51
CA GLY A 23 8.06 -9.04 11.61
C GLY A 23 7.96 -8.72 10.12
N THR A 24 7.09 -7.83 9.67
CA THR A 24 6.95 -7.45 8.26
C THR A 24 6.99 -5.93 8.06
N CYS A 25 7.56 -5.51 6.92
CA CYS A 25 7.73 -4.10 6.60
C CYS A 25 6.39 -3.37 6.36
N SER A 26 5.43 -4.02 5.73
CA SER A 26 4.10 -3.46 5.44
C SER A 26 3.30 -3.24 6.72
N ARG A 27 3.22 -4.23 7.60
CA ARG A 27 2.58 -4.09 8.90
C ARG A 27 3.25 -3.02 9.75
N THR A 28 4.58 -2.97 9.72
CA THR A 28 5.36 -1.97 10.46
C THR A 28 4.96 -0.54 10.11
N PHE A 29 4.91 -0.20 8.83
CA PHE A 29 4.57 1.16 8.42
C PHE A 29 3.08 1.47 8.56
N PHE A 30 2.21 0.49 8.39
CA PHE A 30 0.80 0.66 8.72
C PHE A 30 0.63 0.99 10.21
N HIS A 31 1.30 0.23 11.10
CA HIS A 31 1.26 0.43 12.54
C HIS A 31 1.86 1.78 12.97
N ILE A 32 3.05 2.14 12.45
CA ILE A 32 3.72 3.39 12.82
C ILE A 32 2.82 4.59 12.48
N LEU A 33 2.33 4.69 11.25
CA LEU A 33 1.49 5.81 10.86
C LEU A 33 0.17 5.84 11.62
N ASN A 34 -0.50 4.70 11.81
CA ASN A 34 -1.72 4.61 12.62
C ASN A 34 -1.49 5.08 14.06
N ARG A 35 -0.35 4.73 14.65
CA ARG A 35 0.04 5.17 15.99
C ARG A 35 0.20 6.68 16.04
N GLU A 36 0.90 7.27 15.08
CA GLU A 36 1.12 8.72 15.00
C GLU A 36 -0.19 9.50 14.70
N PHE A 37 -1.13 8.87 14.01
CA PHE A 37 -2.50 9.39 13.83
C PHE A 37 -3.39 9.18 15.06
N GLY A 38 -2.95 8.40 16.06
CA GLY A 38 -3.69 8.11 17.28
C GLY A 38 -4.73 6.98 17.17
N HIS A 39 -4.70 6.17 16.11
CA HIS A 39 -5.73 5.16 15.83
C HIS A 39 -5.14 3.84 15.31
N GLN A 40 -4.75 2.98 16.22
CA GLN A 40 -4.27 1.64 15.90
C GLN A 40 -5.42 0.72 15.46
N LYS A 41 -5.15 -0.12 14.44
CA LYS A 41 -6.11 -1.05 13.83
C LYS A 41 -5.48 -2.43 13.66
N GLU A 42 -5.32 -3.15 14.76
CA GLU A 42 -4.52 -4.38 14.83
C GLU A 42 -4.87 -5.42 13.75
N LEU A 43 -6.16 -5.68 13.50
CA LEU A 43 -6.60 -6.65 12.47
C LEU A 43 -6.26 -6.19 11.05
N HIS A 44 -6.46 -4.91 10.75
CA HIS A 44 -6.14 -4.33 9.45
C HIS A 44 -4.63 -4.31 9.21
N GLU A 45 -3.86 -3.99 10.27
CA GLU A 45 -2.38 -4.03 10.25
C GLU A 45 -1.87 -5.45 10.02
N CYS A 46 -2.46 -6.45 10.69
CA CYS A 46 -2.17 -7.88 10.48
C CYS A 46 -2.39 -8.30 9.01
N ALA A 47 -3.48 -7.83 8.39
CA ALA A 47 -3.78 -8.13 7.00
C ALA A 47 -2.72 -7.59 6.02
N ALA A 48 -2.00 -6.54 6.39
CA ALA A 48 -0.95 -5.96 5.57
C ALA A 48 0.28 -6.86 5.42
N ASP A 49 0.47 -7.89 6.26
CA ASP A 49 1.60 -8.83 6.16
C ASP A 49 1.75 -9.43 4.75
N SER A 50 0.62 -9.67 4.05
CA SER A 50 0.60 -10.21 2.69
C SER A 50 1.21 -9.28 1.63
N LEU A 51 1.35 -7.98 1.93
CA LEU A 51 1.97 -7.00 1.02
C LEU A 51 3.49 -6.89 1.22
N ALA A 52 4.04 -7.56 2.24
CA ALA A 52 5.48 -7.56 2.52
C ALA A 52 6.30 -8.23 1.42
N GLY A 53 7.56 -7.84 1.34
CA GLY A 53 8.48 -8.36 0.33
C GLY A 53 8.11 -7.97 -1.10
N GLY A 54 7.32 -6.91 -1.25
CA GLY A 54 6.85 -6.41 -2.55
C GLY A 54 5.74 -7.26 -3.14
N ILE A 55 4.57 -7.24 -2.51
CA ILE A 55 3.36 -8.00 -2.85
C ILE A 55 3.65 -9.51 -2.81
N MET A 56 3.32 -10.14 -1.70
CA MET A 56 3.53 -11.58 -1.47
C MET A 56 4.95 -12.06 -1.82
N GLN A 57 5.96 -11.30 -1.42
CA GLN A 57 7.38 -11.63 -1.62
C GLN A 57 7.83 -11.73 -3.10
N LYS A 58 7.12 -11.07 -4.01
CA LYS A 58 7.46 -11.09 -5.45
C LYS A 58 8.48 -10.03 -5.87
N GLY A 59 8.93 -9.19 -4.92
CA GLY A 59 10.00 -8.22 -5.17
C GLY A 59 9.55 -6.92 -5.83
N HIS A 60 8.23 -6.68 -5.93
CA HIS A 60 7.65 -5.44 -6.44
C HIS A 60 7.82 -4.29 -5.42
N GLN A 61 6.98 -3.26 -5.40
CA GLN A 61 7.18 -2.11 -4.53
C GLN A 61 7.29 -2.51 -3.05
N CYS A 62 8.17 -1.81 -2.35
CA CYS A 62 8.47 -2.07 -0.95
C CYS A 62 7.20 -2.08 -0.09
N GLY A 63 7.07 -3.11 0.78
CA GLY A 63 5.93 -3.25 1.66
C GLY A 63 5.72 -2.06 2.60
N MET A 64 6.76 -1.31 2.94
CA MET A 64 6.64 -0.08 3.73
C MET A 64 5.69 0.92 3.07
N LEU A 65 5.79 1.09 1.75
CA LEU A 65 4.94 1.97 0.97
C LEU A 65 3.48 1.51 0.95
N TRP A 66 3.24 0.20 0.78
CA TRP A 66 1.89 -0.37 0.82
C TRP A 66 1.24 -0.18 2.19
N GLY A 67 1.97 -0.45 3.26
CA GLY A 67 1.48 -0.25 4.63
C GLY A 67 1.21 1.21 4.96
N ALA A 68 2.11 2.11 4.59
CA ALA A 68 1.92 3.54 4.78
C ALA A 68 0.71 4.07 3.99
N SER A 69 0.48 3.57 2.76
CA SER A 69 -0.68 3.94 1.95
C SER A 69 -2.00 3.50 2.60
N LEU A 70 -2.07 2.31 3.21
CA LEU A 70 -3.25 1.87 3.98
C LEU A 70 -3.53 2.79 5.17
N ALA A 71 -2.49 3.23 5.88
CA ALA A 71 -2.64 4.11 7.03
C ALA A 71 -3.17 5.49 6.63
N VAL A 72 -2.65 6.10 5.57
CA VAL A 72 -3.17 7.40 5.10
C VAL A 72 -4.58 7.28 4.56
N GLY A 73 -4.97 6.13 4.00
CA GLY A 73 -6.36 5.87 3.63
C GLY A 73 -7.29 5.78 4.84
N ALA A 74 -6.86 5.10 5.91
CA ALA A 74 -7.61 5.05 7.18
C ALA A 74 -7.79 6.44 7.79
N GLU A 75 -6.73 7.26 7.78
CA GLU A 75 -6.77 8.62 8.30
C GLU A 75 -7.65 9.55 7.44
N ALA A 76 -7.57 9.41 6.11
CA ALA A 76 -8.42 10.16 5.19
C ALA A 76 -9.90 9.87 5.43
N TYR A 77 -10.28 8.60 5.64
CA TYR A 77 -11.66 8.24 5.97
C TYR A 77 -12.18 8.95 7.23
N ARG A 78 -11.34 9.07 8.27
CA ARG A 78 -11.72 9.73 9.52
C ARG A 78 -11.75 11.25 9.43
N LYS A 79 -10.84 11.81 8.60
CA LYS A 79 -10.67 13.26 8.47
C LYS A 79 -11.74 13.91 7.61
N TYR A 80 -12.26 13.19 6.60
CA TYR A 80 -13.16 13.73 5.59
C TYR A 80 -14.53 13.06 5.65
N ASN A 81 -15.59 13.85 5.85
CA ASN A 81 -16.97 13.35 5.87
C ASN A 81 -17.49 12.92 4.50
N ASN A 82 -16.86 13.38 3.43
CA ASN A 82 -17.23 13.02 2.06
C ASN A 82 -16.30 11.93 1.53
N GLN A 83 -16.88 10.79 1.11
CA GLN A 83 -16.14 9.63 0.60
C GLN A 83 -15.22 9.97 -0.58
N ASN A 84 -15.69 10.78 -1.54
CA ASN A 84 -14.87 11.18 -2.68
C ASN A 84 -13.66 12.02 -2.25
N GLN A 85 -13.85 12.93 -1.29
CA GLN A 85 -12.74 13.72 -0.75
C GLN A 85 -11.73 12.84 0.00
N ALA A 86 -12.22 11.87 0.77
CA ALA A 86 -11.36 10.90 1.47
C ALA A 86 -10.53 10.09 0.48
N ILE A 87 -11.12 9.60 -0.61
CA ILE A 87 -10.42 8.86 -1.66
C ILE A 87 -9.35 9.74 -2.33
N CYS A 88 -9.69 10.98 -2.70
CA CYS A 88 -8.72 11.91 -3.29
C CYS A 88 -7.55 12.20 -2.34
N ALA A 89 -7.84 12.45 -1.07
CA ALA A 89 -6.83 12.72 -0.05
C ALA A 89 -5.90 11.52 0.16
N ALA A 90 -6.45 10.30 0.18
CA ALA A 90 -5.67 9.07 0.31
C ALA A 90 -4.71 8.87 -0.88
N ILE A 91 -5.17 9.13 -2.11
CA ILE A 91 -4.32 9.04 -3.31
C ILE A 91 -3.19 10.07 -3.24
N ASN A 92 -3.53 11.34 -2.92
CA ASN A 92 -2.54 12.41 -2.81
C ASN A 92 -1.50 12.15 -1.72
N ALA A 93 -1.93 11.74 -0.54
CA ALA A 93 -1.02 11.39 0.56
C ALA A 93 -0.10 10.21 0.17
N THR A 94 -0.63 9.23 -0.58
CA THR A 94 0.20 8.14 -1.12
C THR A 94 1.23 8.64 -2.14
N GLN A 95 0.90 9.61 -2.99
CA GLN A 95 1.87 10.25 -3.88
C GLN A 95 2.99 10.96 -3.11
N SER A 96 2.65 11.67 -2.03
CA SER A 96 3.64 12.31 -1.16
C SER A 96 4.56 11.29 -0.49
N LEU A 97 4.01 10.16 -0.03
CA LEU A 97 4.79 9.03 0.50
C LEU A 97 5.73 8.43 -0.55
N MET A 98 5.25 8.22 -1.78
CA MET A 98 6.07 7.71 -2.90
C MET A 98 7.23 8.65 -3.21
N GLN A 99 6.99 9.96 -3.27
CA GLN A 99 8.02 10.97 -3.50
C GLN A 99 9.06 11.01 -2.37
N SER A 100 8.62 10.97 -1.11
CA SER A 100 9.51 10.93 0.06
C SER A 100 10.40 9.68 0.03
N PHE A 101 9.80 8.51 -0.23
CA PHE A 101 10.54 7.26 -0.31
C PHE A 101 11.57 7.26 -1.45
N SER A 102 11.19 7.75 -2.64
CA SER A 102 12.07 7.82 -3.80
C SER A 102 13.24 8.80 -3.61
N LYS A 103 13.08 9.83 -2.77
CA LYS A 103 14.18 10.71 -2.36
C LYS A 103 15.18 10.02 -1.41
N ARG A 104 14.68 9.04 -0.64
CA ARG A 104 15.49 8.27 0.34
C ARG A 104 16.21 7.10 -0.31
N GLU A 105 15.50 6.37 -1.17
CA GLU A 105 15.98 5.18 -1.88
C GLU A 105 15.88 5.42 -3.39
N ASN A 106 16.89 5.01 -4.15
CA ASN A 106 16.91 5.21 -5.61
C ASN A 106 15.89 4.34 -6.36
N THR A 107 15.24 3.41 -5.67
CA THR A 107 14.24 2.50 -6.21
C THR A 107 13.15 2.22 -5.20
N THR A 108 11.93 1.99 -5.67
CA THR A 108 10.82 1.56 -4.83
C THR A 108 10.66 0.05 -4.77
N ASN A 109 11.35 -0.71 -5.63
CA ASN A 109 11.19 -2.15 -5.73
C ASN A 109 11.94 -2.90 -4.61
N CYS A 110 11.24 -3.78 -3.93
CA CYS A 110 11.79 -4.57 -2.84
C CYS A 110 12.97 -5.43 -3.29
N ARG A 111 12.90 -6.05 -4.49
CA ARG A 111 14.00 -6.84 -5.05
C ARG A 111 15.28 -6.02 -5.26
N ASP A 112 15.12 -4.79 -5.73
CA ASP A 112 16.26 -3.89 -5.99
C ASP A 112 16.87 -3.36 -4.69
N ILE A 113 16.04 -3.06 -3.68
CA ILE A 113 16.50 -2.62 -2.35
C ILE A 113 17.22 -3.75 -1.62
N THR A 114 16.62 -4.94 -1.60
CA THR A 114 17.14 -6.08 -0.83
C THR A 114 18.18 -6.91 -1.57
N LYS A 115 18.23 -6.79 -2.91
CA LYS A 115 18.97 -7.69 -3.81
C LYS A 115 18.62 -9.16 -3.56
N CYS A 116 17.34 -9.41 -3.21
CA CYS A 116 16.83 -10.72 -2.85
C CYS A 116 15.63 -11.12 -3.72
N ASP A 117 15.69 -12.29 -4.28
CA ASP A 117 14.51 -13.01 -4.77
C ASP A 117 13.97 -13.92 -3.66
N PHE A 118 12.92 -13.48 -2.99
CA PHE A 118 12.31 -14.21 -1.88
C PHE A 118 11.62 -15.52 -2.31
N SER A 119 11.41 -15.74 -3.60
CA SER A 119 10.91 -17.01 -4.12
C SER A 119 12.01 -18.09 -4.22
N SER A 120 13.28 -17.70 -4.21
CA SER A 120 14.45 -18.57 -4.22
C SER A 120 15.01 -18.79 -2.81
N LYS A 121 15.03 -20.04 -2.36
CA LYS A 121 15.62 -20.40 -1.04
C LYS A 121 17.09 -19.98 -0.93
N LEU A 122 17.85 -20.16 -2.00
CA LEU A 122 19.27 -19.80 -2.05
C LEU A 122 19.47 -18.27 -1.95
N SER A 123 18.67 -17.50 -2.68
CA SER A 123 18.69 -16.04 -2.62
C SER A 123 18.30 -15.53 -1.22
N PHE A 124 17.29 -16.14 -0.59
CA PHE A 124 16.88 -15.83 0.77
C PHE A 124 17.99 -16.13 1.80
N MET A 125 18.65 -17.28 1.69
CA MET A 125 19.80 -17.60 2.57
C MET A 125 20.92 -16.57 2.39
N LYS A 126 21.28 -16.22 1.15
CA LYS A 126 22.29 -15.18 0.88
C LYS A 126 21.91 -13.84 1.47
N TYR A 127 20.65 -13.43 1.35
CA TYR A 127 20.11 -12.19 1.95
C TYR A 127 20.29 -12.19 3.47
N PHE A 128 19.99 -13.30 4.14
CA PHE A 128 20.10 -13.44 5.59
C PHE A 128 21.56 -13.42 6.05
N PHE A 129 22.41 -14.30 5.48
CA PHE A 129 23.81 -14.42 5.89
C PHE A 129 24.68 -13.20 5.53
N SER A 130 24.32 -12.46 4.49
CA SER A 130 25.02 -11.21 4.14
C SER A 130 24.61 -10.01 5.00
N GLY A 131 23.66 -10.19 5.94
CA GLY A 131 23.17 -9.09 6.78
C GLY A 131 22.34 -8.02 6.05
N ARG A 132 21.93 -8.26 4.79
CA ARG A 132 21.16 -7.29 3.99
C ARG A 132 19.80 -6.94 4.61
N PHE A 133 19.24 -7.81 5.41
CA PHE A 133 18.02 -7.53 6.17
C PHE A 133 18.18 -6.33 7.13
N LEU A 134 19.41 -6.04 7.58
CA LEU A 134 19.71 -4.87 8.41
C LEU A 134 19.47 -3.56 7.67
N HIS A 135 19.63 -3.56 6.34
CA HIS A 135 19.29 -2.40 5.51
C HIS A 135 17.81 -2.04 5.64
N CYS A 136 16.90 -3.03 5.55
CA CYS A 136 15.47 -2.79 5.71
C CYS A 136 15.12 -2.25 7.11
N TYR A 137 15.77 -2.75 8.16
CA TYR A 137 15.57 -2.21 9.51
C TYR A 137 16.08 -0.77 9.67
N ASN A 138 17.24 -0.47 9.10
CA ASN A 138 17.79 0.89 9.10
C ASN A 138 16.95 1.84 8.25
N LEU A 139 16.44 1.37 7.10
CA LEU A 139 15.52 2.12 6.26
C LEU A 139 14.23 2.46 7.02
N ALA A 140 13.67 1.49 7.76
CA ALA A 140 12.49 1.72 8.58
C ALA A 140 12.71 2.83 9.62
N ASP A 141 13.85 2.84 10.31
CA ASP A 141 14.20 3.90 11.26
C ASP A 141 14.32 5.27 10.60
N LYS A 142 15.03 5.32 9.46
CA LYS A 142 15.35 6.56 8.78
C LYS A 142 14.15 7.17 8.05
N TRP A 143 13.31 6.33 7.45
CA TRP A 143 12.16 6.81 6.68
C TRP A 143 10.92 7.06 7.53
N ALA A 144 10.77 6.44 8.69
CA ALA A 144 9.57 6.60 9.51
C ALA A 144 9.21 8.07 9.80
N PRO A 145 10.12 8.95 10.27
CA PRO A 145 9.77 10.35 10.51
C PRO A 145 9.40 11.09 9.22
N GLU A 146 10.07 10.78 8.11
CA GLU A 146 9.77 11.39 6.80
C GLU A 146 8.42 10.92 6.25
N ALA A 147 8.11 9.64 6.42
CA ALA A 147 6.83 9.06 6.01
C ALA A 147 5.67 9.73 6.76
N VAL A 148 5.79 9.90 8.07
CA VAL A 148 4.77 10.56 8.88
C VAL A 148 4.59 12.02 8.44
N LYS A 149 5.67 12.77 8.27
CA LYS A 149 5.62 14.14 7.76
C LYS A 149 4.92 14.22 6.41
N SER A 150 5.36 13.39 5.44
CA SER A 150 4.77 13.37 4.09
C SER A 150 3.30 12.96 4.08
N ALA A 151 2.91 12.08 5.01
CA ALA A 151 1.52 11.68 5.18
C ALA A 151 0.64 12.86 5.65
N PHE A 152 1.08 13.60 6.67
CA PHE A 152 0.36 14.80 7.16
C PHE A 152 0.26 15.88 6.09
N GLU A 153 1.36 16.18 5.38
CA GLU A 153 1.39 17.16 4.29
C GLU A 153 0.43 16.76 3.17
N GLY A 154 0.48 15.50 2.72
CA GLY A 154 -0.39 15.00 1.66
C GLY A 154 -1.87 14.98 2.03
N LEU A 155 -2.20 14.62 3.28
CA LEU A 155 -3.58 14.65 3.80
C LEU A 155 -4.13 16.07 4.02
N SER A 156 -3.28 17.09 4.08
CA SER A 156 -3.68 18.48 4.37
C SER A 156 -3.77 19.34 3.11
N ASN A 157 -3.48 18.81 1.92
CA ASN A 157 -3.52 19.56 0.68
C ASN A 157 -4.98 19.84 0.25
N LYS A 158 -5.45 21.08 0.51
CA LYS A 158 -6.83 21.51 0.27
C LYS A 158 -7.21 21.59 -1.21
N GLU A 159 -6.27 21.88 -2.11
CA GLU A 159 -6.55 22.03 -3.55
C GLU A 159 -7.01 20.72 -4.20
N ILE A 160 -6.43 19.60 -3.76
CA ILE A 160 -6.73 18.28 -4.32
C ILE A 160 -8.03 17.70 -3.76
N VAL A 161 -8.38 18.04 -2.52
CA VAL A 161 -9.61 17.58 -1.87
C VAL A 161 -10.87 18.16 -2.54
N LEU A 162 -10.74 19.24 -3.31
CA LEU A 162 -11.84 19.88 -4.04
C LEU A 162 -12.07 19.28 -5.43
N SER A 163 -11.25 18.32 -5.88
CA SER A 163 -11.41 17.71 -7.21
C SER A 163 -12.72 16.91 -7.30
N LYS A 164 -13.39 17.01 -8.46
CA LYS A 164 -14.70 16.39 -8.70
C LYS A 164 -14.56 14.90 -8.99
N GLY A 165 -14.72 14.06 -7.96
CA GLY A 165 -15.00 12.64 -8.13
C GLY A 165 -13.79 11.76 -8.46
N CYS A 166 -12.95 11.51 -7.46
CA CYS A 166 -11.90 10.51 -7.55
C CYS A 166 -12.48 9.09 -7.59
N VAL A 167 -12.01 8.27 -8.51
CA VAL A 167 -12.29 6.84 -8.58
C VAL A 167 -10.95 6.10 -8.59
N SER A 168 -10.82 5.11 -7.75
CA SER A 168 -9.64 4.26 -7.68
C SER A 168 -9.99 2.85 -8.18
N CYS A 169 -9.14 2.25 -9.02
CA CYS A 169 -9.30 0.83 -9.40
C CYS A 169 -9.33 -0.08 -8.18
N ALA A 170 -8.59 0.27 -7.12
CA ALA A 170 -8.57 -0.47 -5.87
C ALA A 170 -9.89 -0.33 -5.09
N THR A 171 -10.51 0.87 -5.07
CA THR A 171 -11.84 1.07 -4.45
C THR A 171 -12.92 0.32 -5.21
N GLU A 172 -12.84 0.21 -6.53
CA GLU A 172 -13.79 -0.59 -7.32
C GLU A 172 -13.69 -2.09 -7.01
N VAL A 173 -12.48 -2.62 -6.80
CA VAL A 173 -12.30 -3.99 -6.31
C VAL A 173 -12.91 -4.15 -4.93
N ALA A 174 -12.61 -3.26 -3.99
CA ALA A 174 -13.11 -3.31 -2.62
C ALA A 174 -14.64 -3.26 -2.58
N LYS A 175 -15.25 -2.36 -3.35
CA LYS A 175 -16.71 -2.25 -3.50
C LYS A 175 -17.33 -3.55 -3.99
N LYS A 176 -16.74 -4.17 -5.02
CA LYS A 176 -17.24 -5.44 -5.57
C LYS A 176 -17.03 -6.63 -4.65
N MET A 177 -16.07 -6.57 -3.74
CA MET A 177 -15.85 -7.54 -2.67
C MET A 177 -16.77 -7.33 -1.46
N GLY A 178 -17.64 -6.30 -1.46
CA GLY A 178 -18.56 -5.99 -0.37
C GLY A 178 -17.91 -5.33 0.84
N SER A 179 -16.78 -4.64 0.63
CA SER A 179 -16.11 -3.90 1.71
C SER A 179 -16.88 -2.65 2.11
N GLY A 180 -16.74 -2.25 3.37
CA GLY A 180 -17.27 -0.98 3.87
C GLY A 180 -16.48 0.23 3.36
N ASP A 181 -17.04 1.43 3.59
CA ASP A 181 -16.46 2.70 3.13
C ASP A 181 -15.06 2.93 3.68
N GLU A 182 -14.79 2.48 4.88
CA GLU A 182 -13.48 2.60 5.52
C GLU A 182 -12.42 1.78 4.77
N GLU A 183 -12.66 0.48 4.52
CA GLU A 183 -11.73 -0.37 3.80
C GLU A 183 -11.57 0.08 2.33
N MET A 184 -12.64 0.57 1.70
CA MET A 184 -12.56 1.17 0.37
C MET A 184 -11.61 2.37 0.37
N THR A 185 -11.67 3.23 1.39
CA THR A 185 -10.79 4.39 1.48
C THR A 185 -9.36 4.00 1.83
N MET A 186 -9.17 2.98 2.68
CA MET A 186 -7.84 2.45 3.00
C MET A 186 -7.05 2.03 1.77
N VAL A 187 -7.70 1.39 0.80
CA VAL A 187 -7.03 0.94 -0.43
C VAL A 187 -6.99 1.99 -1.53
N ALA A 188 -7.62 3.15 -1.35
CA ALA A 188 -7.73 4.17 -2.39
C ALA A 188 -6.37 4.64 -2.94
N GLY A 189 -5.38 4.77 -2.07
CA GLY A 189 -4.01 5.15 -2.44
C GLY A 189 -3.30 4.15 -3.35
N PHE A 190 -3.81 2.94 -3.53
CA PHE A 190 -3.27 1.95 -4.47
C PHE A 190 -3.59 2.27 -5.94
N ALA A 191 -4.41 3.30 -6.21
CA ALA A 191 -4.79 3.75 -7.54
C ALA A 191 -3.61 3.83 -8.50
N GLY A 192 -3.79 3.36 -9.72
CA GLY A 192 -2.83 3.53 -10.82
C GLY A 192 -1.43 3.00 -10.52
N GLY A 193 -1.32 1.95 -9.69
CA GLY A 193 -0.05 1.32 -9.32
C GLY A 193 0.66 2.01 -8.16
N LEU A 194 -0.07 2.29 -7.08
CA LEU A 194 0.38 2.96 -5.85
C LEU A 194 0.70 4.45 -6.08
N GLY A 195 -0.28 5.31 -5.76
CA GLY A 195 -0.15 6.76 -5.95
C GLY A 195 0.05 7.18 -7.41
N LEU A 196 -0.57 6.48 -8.35
CA LEU A 196 -0.50 6.72 -9.80
C LEU A 196 0.91 6.54 -10.42
N SER A 197 1.80 5.83 -9.76
CA SER A 197 3.19 5.67 -10.20
C SER A 197 3.39 4.73 -11.40
N GLY A 198 2.33 4.05 -11.86
CA GLY A 198 2.42 3.03 -12.91
C GLY A 198 3.04 1.71 -12.45
N SER A 199 3.36 1.59 -11.17
CA SER A 199 4.06 0.46 -10.54
C SER A 199 3.14 -0.76 -10.36
N GLY A 200 3.36 -1.60 -9.34
CA GLY A 200 2.58 -2.82 -9.11
C GLY A 200 1.07 -2.57 -9.04
N CYS A 201 0.29 -3.47 -9.62
CA CYS A 201 -1.15 -3.32 -9.78
C CYS A 201 -1.88 -3.10 -8.45
N GLY A 202 -2.52 -1.93 -8.30
CA GLY A 202 -3.27 -1.56 -7.11
C GLY A 202 -4.53 -2.39 -6.89
N ALA A 203 -5.21 -2.79 -7.95
CA ALA A 203 -6.37 -3.67 -7.89
C ALA A 203 -6.00 -5.04 -7.30
N LEU A 204 -4.86 -5.62 -7.72
CA LEU A 204 -4.31 -6.85 -7.14
C LEU A 204 -4.02 -6.67 -5.66
N SER A 205 -3.28 -5.62 -5.29
CA SER A 205 -2.87 -5.39 -3.91
C SER A 205 -4.07 -5.18 -2.97
N ALA A 206 -5.13 -4.50 -3.46
CA ALA A 206 -6.38 -4.35 -2.73
C ALA A 206 -7.06 -5.72 -2.49
N ALA A 207 -7.21 -6.54 -3.53
CA ALA A 207 -7.81 -7.87 -3.39
C ALA A 207 -7.04 -8.77 -2.42
N ILE A 208 -5.70 -8.77 -2.51
CA ILE A 208 -4.82 -9.52 -1.60
C ILE A 208 -5.02 -9.05 -0.15
N TRP A 209 -5.01 -7.74 0.09
CA TRP A 209 -5.16 -7.20 1.44
C TRP A 209 -6.54 -7.51 2.02
N LEU A 210 -7.61 -7.36 1.24
CA LEU A 210 -8.98 -7.66 1.67
C LEU A 210 -9.18 -9.15 2.00
N LYS A 211 -8.65 -10.06 1.17
CA LYS A 211 -8.66 -11.51 1.49
C LYS A 211 -7.84 -11.83 2.74
N SER A 212 -6.77 -11.08 2.97
CA SER A 212 -5.98 -11.23 4.20
C SER A 212 -6.73 -10.71 5.42
N LEU A 213 -7.49 -9.63 5.28
CA LEU A 213 -8.34 -9.08 6.34
C LEU A 213 -9.47 -10.05 6.71
N GLU A 214 -10.13 -10.62 5.70
CA GLU A 214 -11.13 -11.67 5.89
C GLU A 214 -10.54 -12.88 6.64
N TRP A 215 -9.34 -13.32 6.24
CA TRP A 215 -8.60 -14.38 6.90
C TRP A 215 -8.28 -14.06 8.36
N CYS A 216 -7.73 -12.88 8.65
CA CYS A 216 -7.40 -12.45 10.01
C CYS A 216 -8.66 -12.41 10.90
N ARG A 217 -9.80 -11.95 10.36
CA ARG A 217 -11.09 -11.89 11.07
C ARG A 217 -11.63 -13.29 11.40
N LYS A 218 -11.68 -14.18 10.42
CA LYS A 218 -12.25 -15.52 10.58
C LYS A 218 -11.41 -16.44 11.46
N GLU A 219 -10.12 -16.47 11.19
CA GLU A 219 -9.19 -17.39 11.83
C GLU A 219 -8.58 -16.85 13.11
N LYS A 220 -8.90 -15.61 13.52
CA LYS A 220 -8.28 -14.91 14.66
C LYS A 220 -6.75 -14.96 14.59
N LYS A 221 -6.19 -14.94 13.37
CA LYS A 221 -4.75 -15.08 13.13
C LYS A 221 -4.01 -13.79 13.47
N LYS A 222 -2.80 -13.96 13.98
CA LYS A 222 -1.89 -12.87 14.28
C LYS A 222 -1.01 -12.45 13.10
N SER A 223 -1.09 -13.17 11.97
CA SER A 223 -0.37 -12.86 10.72
C SER A 223 -1.10 -13.43 9.52
N SER A 224 -1.10 -12.68 8.41
CA SER A 224 -1.67 -13.09 7.12
C SER A 224 -0.60 -13.53 6.10
N PHE A 225 0.65 -13.63 6.49
CA PHE A 225 1.78 -13.88 5.59
C PHE A 225 1.66 -15.17 4.75
N LYS A 226 1.03 -16.21 5.31
CA LYS A 226 0.82 -17.51 4.63
C LYS A 226 -0.66 -17.75 4.26
N ASN A 227 -1.43 -16.69 4.02
CA ASN A 227 -2.84 -16.83 3.65
C ASN A 227 -3.01 -17.51 2.29
N PRO A 228 -3.65 -18.70 2.20
CA PRO A 228 -3.84 -19.42 0.95
C PRO A 228 -4.77 -18.68 -0.02
N ASN A 229 -5.76 -17.92 0.49
CA ASN A 229 -6.68 -17.16 -0.35
C ASN A 229 -5.95 -16.04 -1.09
N SER A 230 -5.00 -15.34 -0.44
CA SER A 230 -4.17 -14.33 -1.10
C SER A 230 -3.29 -14.94 -2.19
N LYS A 231 -2.80 -16.16 -1.98
CA LYS A 231 -2.04 -16.89 -3.00
C LYS A 231 -2.90 -17.18 -4.24
N LYS A 232 -4.13 -17.65 -4.02
CA LYS A 232 -5.10 -17.89 -5.10
C LYS A 232 -5.40 -16.63 -5.91
N VAL A 233 -5.61 -15.48 -5.23
CA VAL A 233 -5.77 -14.17 -5.90
C VAL A 233 -4.59 -13.86 -6.80
N LEU A 234 -3.35 -14.04 -6.31
CA LEU A 234 -2.14 -13.77 -7.10
C LEU A 234 -2.04 -14.70 -8.32
N GLU A 235 -2.33 -15.99 -8.16
CA GLU A 235 -2.31 -16.96 -9.27
C GLU A 235 -3.36 -16.60 -10.34
N THR A 236 -4.58 -16.28 -9.92
CA THR A 236 -5.66 -15.83 -10.82
C THR A 236 -5.27 -14.54 -11.57
N PHE A 237 -4.62 -13.61 -10.87
CA PHE A 237 -4.14 -12.37 -11.48
C PHE A 237 -3.09 -12.63 -12.57
N TYR A 238 -2.10 -13.47 -12.30
CA TYR A 238 -1.06 -13.78 -13.27
C TYR A 238 -1.62 -14.44 -14.54
N LEU A 239 -2.62 -15.32 -14.41
CA LEU A 239 -3.32 -15.90 -15.55
C LEU A 239 -4.08 -14.86 -16.35
N ALA A 240 -4.67 -13.86 -15.69
CA ALA A 240 -5.47 -12.82 -16.34
C ALA A 240 -4.64 -11.70 -16.99
N THR A 241 -3.34 -11.60 -16.68
CA THR A 241 -2.47 -10.50 -17.11
C THR A 241 -1.22 -10.95 -17.85
N ASP A 242 -1.14 -12.24 -18.24
CA ASP A 242 0.08 -12.84 -18.81
C ASP A 242 1.33 -12.54 -17.97
N ALA A 243 1.18 -12.68 -16.64
CA ALA A 243 2.18 -12.40 -15.62
C ALA A 243 2.69 -10.93 -15.57
N LYS A 244 2.06 -10.01 -16.30
CA LYS A 244 2.34 -8.57 -16.16
C LYS A 244 1.85 -8.09 -14.79
N ILE A 245 2.64 -7.28 -14.11
CA ILE A 245 2.28 -6.76 -12.80
C ILE A 245 2.29 -5.23 -12.73
N LEU A 246 3.03 -4.57 -13.61
CA LEU A 246 3.07 -3.12 -13.63
C LEU A 246 1.75 -2.57 -14.15
N CYS A 247 1.22 -1.59 -13.43
CA CYS A 247 -0.03 -0.94 -13.82
C CYS A 247 0.09 -0.28 -15.20
N SER A 248 1.24 0.34 -15.50
CA SER A 248 1.51 0.91 -16.83
C SER A 248 1.41 -0.11 -17.96
N ASP A 249 1.92 -1.34 -17.75
CA ASP A 249 1.88 -2.39 -18.77
C ASP A 249 0.48 -2.97 -18.97
N ILE A 250 -0.28 -3.08 -17.87
CA ILE A 250 -1.67 -3.60 -17.91
C ILE A 250 -2.63 -2.56 -18.48
N ALA A 251 -2.47 -1.29 -18.11
CA ALA A 251 -3.30 -0.18 -18.59
C ALA A 251 -2.89 0.32 -19.99
N GLY A 252 -1.67 -0.03 -20.45
CA GLY A 252 -1.09 0.47 -21.69
C GLY A 252 -0.69 1.95 -21.65
N LYS A 253 -0.67 2.58 -20.45
CA LYS A 253 -0.31 3.98 -20.27
C LYS A 253 0.13 4.30 -18.85
N HIS A 254 0.82 5.42 -18.69
CA HIS A 254 0.99 6.10 -17.41
C HIS A 254 -0.11 7.12 -17.19
N PHE A 255 -0.64 7.19 -15.98
CA PHE A 255 -1.65 8.18 -15.60
C PHE A 255 -0.98 9.49 -15.18
N ILE A 256 -1.46 10.60 -15.75
CA ILE A 256 -0.90 11.93 -15.53
C ILE A 256 -1.35 12.48 -14.16
N ASN A 257 -2.63 12.23 -13.81
CA ASN A 257 -3.26 12.71 -12.58
C ASN A 257 -4.45 11.81 -12.18
N MET A 258 -5.13 12.18 -11.10
CA MET A 258 -6.28 11.44 -10.57
C MET A 258 -7.48 11.44 -11.53
N GLU A 259 -7.72 12.54 -12.22
CA GLU A 259 -8.82 12.69 -13.18
C GLU A 259 -8.63 11.77 -14.40
N ASP A 260 -7.40 11.67 -14.91
CA ASP A 260 -7.04 10.78 -16.01
C ASP A 260 -7.27 9.31 -15.61
N HIS A 261 -6.83 8.91 -14.43
CA HIS A 261 -7.08 7.56 -13.92
C HIS A 261 -8.58 7.31 -13.69
N ALA A 262 -9.30 8.26 -13.08
CA ALA A 262 -10.73 8.14 -12.82
C ALA A 262 -11.54 8.03 -14.11
N SER A 263 -11.19 8.83 -15.14
CA SER A 263 -11.78 8.75 -16.47
C SER A 263 -11.54 7.40 -17.12
N PHE A 264 -10.31 6.88 -17.06
CA PHE A 264 -9.97 5.56 -17.59
C PHE A 264 -10.82 4.45 -16.93
N ILE A 265 -10.97 4.47 -15.61
CA ILE A 265 -11.77 3.47 -14.89
C ILE A 265 -13.27 3.59 -15.21
N LYS A 266 -13.82 4.82 -15.25
CA LYS A 266 -15.23 5.09 -15.59
C LYS A 266 -15.56 4.63 -17.01
N ASN A 267 -14.62 4.74 -17.93
CA ASN A 267 -14.76 4.29 -19.33
C ASN A 267 -14.51 2.77 -19.50
N GLY A 268 -14.44 2.02 -18.42
CA GLY A 268 -14.32 0.56 -18.45
C GLY A 268 -12.88 0.03 -18.46
N GLY A 269 -11.88 0.88 -18.28
CA GLY A 269 -10.50 0.46 -18.12
C GLY A 269 -10.35 -0.51 -16.95
N CYS A 270 -9.59 -1.60 -17.15
CA CYS A 270 -9.39 -2.69 -16.19
C CYS A 270 -10.67 -3.40 -15.68
N LYS A 271 -11.85 -3.15 -16.29
CA LYS A 271 -13.14 -3.71 -15.80
C LYS A 271 -13.11 -5.23 -15.69
N SER A 272 -12.56 -5.92 -16.68
CA SER A 272 -12.44 -7.39 -16.66
C SER A 272 -11.57 -7.85 -15.50
N LEU A 273 -10.39 -7.28 -15.33
CA LEU A 273 -9.46 -7.60 -14.27
C LEU A 273 -10.06 -7.33 -12.87
N ILE A 274 -10.71 -6.18 -12.69
CA ILE A 274 -11.40 -5.83 -11.43
C ILE A 274 -12.47 -6.87 -11.10
N ASN A 275 -13.26 -7.33 -12.09
CA ASN A 275 -14.28 -8.34 -11.90
C ASN A 275 -13.69 -9.72 -11.54
N ILE A 276 -12.58 -10.10 -12.17
CA ILE A 276 -11.87 -11.36 -11.89
C ILE A 276 -11.35 -11.34 -10.45
N LEU A 277 -10.66 -10.27 -10.06
CA LEU A 277 -10.08 -10.13 -8.72
C LEU A 277 -11.14 -10.10 -7.61
N ALA A 278 -12.27 -9.48 -7.86
CA ALA A 278 -13.36 -9.42 -6.88
C ALA A 278 -14.02 -10.77 -6.62
N LYS A 279 -13.91 -11.72 -7.55
CA LYS A 279 -14.49 -13.07 -7.46
C LYS A 279 -13.48 -14.14 -6.99
N SER A 280 -12.19 -13.80 -6.85
CA SER A 280 -11.12 -14.75 -6.54
C SER A 280 -11.09 -15.30 -5.11
#